data_707073fa4819ede607e2bc08493ae5fe
#
_entry.id   707073fa4819ede607e2bc08493ae5fe
#
_cell.length_a   1.000
_cell.length_b   1.000
_cell.length_c   1.000
_cell.angle_alpha   90.00
_cell.angle_beta   90.00
_cell.angle_gamma   90.00
#
_symmetry.space_group_name_H-M   'P 1'
#
loop_
_entity.id
_entity.type
_entity.pdbx_description
1 polymer ?
#
loop_
_entity_poly.entity_id
_entity_poly.type
_entity_poly.pdbx_seq_one_letter_code
_entity_poly.pdbx_strand_id
1 'polypeptide(L)'
;AAASPYVVTMKRLRIRVLPDIVNAMVLTAAFSAGNSYVYCASRSLYGLALEGKAPRIFVRCTKRGVPVYAVLLVLSLSLLSFLQMSNSAAVVLQWFVNLVTASQLINYSVIAVSYLRFYAACKAQGLDRKTLPYRGFGQPFMAWYALAGTFVMTFVGGDTVFLPGNWDV
;
A
#
# COMPACT_ATOMS: atom_id res chain seq x y z
N ALA A 1 5.03 10.00 20.34
CA ALA A 1 4.74 10.04 18.91
C ALA A 1 5.82 10.86 18.23
N ALA A 2 6.57 10.26 17.30
CA ALA A 2 7.58 10.96 16.53
C ALA A 2 6.89 12.05 15.70
N ALA A 3 7.18 13.32 16.02
CA ALA A 3 6.64 14.42 15.24
C ALA A 3 7.27 14.40 13.83
N SER A 4 6.47 14.65 12.81
CA SER A 4 6.98 14.75 11.44
C SER A 4 8.21 15.67 11.37
N PRO A 5 9.30 15.28 10.67
CA PRO A 5 10.52 16.12 10.56
C PRO A 5 10.21 17.53 10.08
N TYR A 6 9.23 17.69 9.20
CA TYR A 6 8.77 19.00 8.71
C TYR A 6 8.20 19.87 9.83
N VAL A 7 7.36 19.30 10.69
CA VAL A 7 6.75 20.01 11.82
C VAL A 7 7.81 20.41 12.84
N VAL A 8 8.80 19.55 13.10
CA VAL A 8 9.92 19.86 14.01
C VAL A 8 10.75 21.03 13.47
N THR A 9 11.06 21.03 12.18
CA THR A 9 11.82 22.12 11.55
C THR A 9 11.06 23.44 11.61
N MET A 10 9.76 23.46 11.34
CA MET A 10 8.92 24.66 11.42
C MET A 10 8.83 25.21 12.84
N LYS A 11 8.75 24.35 13.87
CA LYS A 11 8.81 24.77 15.27
C LYS A 11 10.16 25.40 15.64
N ARG A 12 11.27 24.85 15.13
CA ARG A 12 12.62 25.45 15.32
C ARG A 12 12.74 26.83 14.67
N LEU A 13 12.09 27.03 13.52
CA LEU A 13 12.03 28.32 12.82
C LEU A 13 11.04 29.33 13.46
N ARG A 14 10.40 28.96 14.59
CA ARG A 14 9.43 29.80 15.34
C ARG A 14 8.20 30.24 14.52
N ILE A 15 7.82 29.47 13.51
CA ILE A 15 6.62 29.73 12.73
C ILE A 15 5.42 29.18 13.52
N ARG A 16 4.52 30.05 14.00
CA ARG A 16 3.48 29.66 14.96
C ARG A 16 2.29 28.91 14.32
N VAL A 17 1.84 29.31 13.15
CA VAL A 17 0.57 28.82 12.54
C VAL A 17 0.80 27.65 11.58
N LEU A 18 1.89 27.65 10.85
CA LEU A 18 2.15 26.65 9.79
C LEU A 18 2.22 25.21 10.29
N PRO A 19 2.80 24.87 11.45
CA PRO A 19 2.81 23.52 12.00
C PRO A 19 1.41 22.94 12.22
N ASP A 20 0.47 23.75 12.66
CA ASP A 20 -0.91 23.31 12.94
C ASP A 20 -1.67 23.07 11.64
N ILE A 21 -1.50 23.91 10.63
CA ILE A 21 -2.05 23.71 9.29
C ILE A 21 -1.50 22.42 8.68
N VAL A 22 -0.19 22.19 8.74
CA VAL A 22 0.43 20.97 8.19
C VAL A 22 -0.07 19.73 8.93
N ASN A 23 -0.22 19.77 10.24
CA ASN A 23 -0.78 18.65 11.01
C ASN A 23 -2.22 18.36 10.60
N ALA A 24 -3.06 19.38 10.41
CA ALA A 24 -4.44 19.23 9.94
C ALA A 24 -4.49 18.63 8.54
N MET A 25 -3.61 19.07 7.63
CA MET A 25 -3.52 18.51 6.27
C MET A 25 -3.07 17.03 6.29
N VAL A 26 -2.07 16.70 7.11
CA VAL A 26 -1.61 15.30 7.28
C VAL A 26 -2.72 14.42 7.85
N LEU A 27 -3.46 14.91 8.85
CA LEU A 27 -4.60 14.18 9.41
C LEU A 27 -5.68 13.91 8.36
N THR A 28 -6.03 14.93 7.58
CA THR A 28 -7.02 14.82 6.50
C THR A 28 -6.56 13.83 5.42
N ALA A 29 -5.29 13.89 5.03
CA ALA A 29 -4.69 12.97 4.06
C ALA A 29 -4.69 11.52 4.58
N ALA A 30 -4.33 11.32 5.86
CA ALA A 30 -4.35 9.99 6.49
C ALA A 30 -5.77 9.42 6.56
N PHE A 31 -6.76 10.24 6.90
CA PHE A 31 -8.17 9.82 6.90
C PHE A 31 -8.64 9.43 5.50
N SER A 32 -8.32 10.23 4.49
CA SER A 32 -8.66 9.95 3.09
C SER A 32 -7.99 8.65 2.59
N ALA A 33 -6.71 8.45 2.92
CA ALA A 33 -5.99 7.22 2.59
C ALA A 33 -6.62 5.99 3.26
N GLY A 34 -6.94 6.09 4.56
CA GLY A 34 -7.63 5.01 5.30
C GLY A 34 -8.96 4.63 4.66
N ASN A 35 -9.77 5.61 4.27
CA ASN A 35 -11.03 5.37 3.57
C ASN A 35 -10.82 4.65 2.22
N SER A 36 -9.78 5.04 1.46
CA SER A 36 -9.43 4.40 0.20
C SER A 36 -9.00 2.94 0.40
N TYR A 37 -8.22 2.64 1.43
CA TYR A 37 -7.84 1.26 1.76
C TYR A 37 -9.05 0.40 2.13
N VAL A 38 -9.98 0.89 2.94
CA VAL A 38 -11.23 0.19 3.27
C VAL A 38 -12.04 -0.09 2.01
N TYR A 39 -12.16 0.89 1.12
CA TYR A 39 -12.84 0.72 -0.15
C TYR A 39 -12.19 -0.35 -1.02
N CYS A 40 -10.88 -0.27 -1.26
CA CYS A 40 -10.16 -1.22 -2.09
C CYS A 40 -10.21 -2.64 -1.51
N ALA A 41 -9.98 -2.80 -0.20
CA ALA A 41 -10.00 -4.09 0.47
C ALA A 41 -11.38 -4.74 0.42
N SER A 42 -12.45 -3.98 0.69
CA SER A 42 -13.82 -4.50 0.65
C SER A 42 -14.23 -4.92 -0.78
N ARG A 43 -13.80 -4.18 -1.80
CA ARG A 43 -14.05 -4.52 -3.21
C ARG A 43 -13.25 -5.74 -3.67
N SER A 44 -11.99 -5.86 -3.25
CA SER A 44 -11.17 -7.05 -3.54
C SER A 44 -11.77 -8.31 -2.91
N LEU A 45 -12.23 -8.22 -1.66
CA LEU A 45 -12.88 -9.34 -0.97
C LEU A 45 -14.21 -9.73 -1.66
N TYR A 46 -14.99 -8.75 -2.09
CA TYR A 46 -16.20 -8.98 -2.87
C TYR A 46 -15.89 -9.68 -4.19
N GLY A 47 -14.85 -9.23 -4.93
CA GLY A 47 -14.41 -9.87 -6.17
C GLY A 47 -13.99 -11.33 -5.97
N LEU A 48 -13.20 -11.61 -4.92
CA LEU A 48 -12.81 -12.99 -4.56
C LEU A 48 -14.03 -13.88 -4.23
N ALA A 49 -15.04 -13.31 -3.58
CA ALA A 49 -16.27 -14.02 -3.26
C ALA A 49 -17.10 -14.33 -4.51
N LEU A 50 -17.11 -13.45 -5.50
CA LEU A 50 -17.74 -13.71 -6.81
C LEU A 50 -17.05 -14.84 -7.58
N GLU A 51 -15.71 -14.91 -7.48
CA GLU A 51 -14.92 -16.01 -8.08
C GLU A 51 -15.02 -17.33 -7.30
N GLY A 52 -15.76 -17.38 -6.20
CA GLY A 52 -15.87 -18.56 -5.35
C GLY A 52 -14.67 -18.87 -4.47
N LYS A 53 -13.69 -17.97 -4.41
CA LYS A 53 -12.46 -18.09 -3.59
C LYS A 53 -12.64 -17.59 -2.15
N ALA A 54 -13.76 -16.93 -1.84
CA ALA A 54 -14.13 -16.47 -0.51
C ALA A 54 -15.58 -16.86 -0.17
N PRO A 55 -15.96 -16.89 1.11
CA PRO A 55 -17.31 -17.24 1.54
C PRO A 55 -18.38 -16.39 0.84
N ARG A 56 -19.47 -17.03 0.40
CA ARG A 56 -20.57 -16.38 -0.35
C ARG A 56 -21.28 -15.27 0.44
N ILE A 57 -21.09 -15.19 1.73
CA ILE A 57 -21.67 -14.14 2.58
C ILE A 57 -21.20 -12.74 2.13
N PHE A 58 -19.99 -12.63 1.60
CA PHE A 58 -19.40 -11.36 1.14
C PHE A 58 -19.95 -10.89 -0.22
N VAL A 59 -20.71 -11.74 -0.93
CA VAL A 59 -21.42 -11.35 -2.17
C VAL A 59 -22.69 -10.54 -1.86
N ARG A 60 -23.20 -10.61 -0.62
CA ARG A 60 -24.43 -9.90 -0.25
C ARG A 60 -24.18 -8.39 -0.21
N CYS A 61 -24.84 -7.69 -1.13
CA CYS A 61 -24.80 -6.22 -1.21
C CYS A 61 -26.13 -5.61 -0.77
N THR A 62 -26.07 -4.36 -0.33
CA THR A 62 -27.26 -3.51 -0.15
C THR A 62 -27.90 -3.18 -1.49
N LYS A 63 -29.12 -2.62 -1.48
CA LYS A 63 -29.79 -2.10 -2.68
C LYS A 63 -28.94 -1.07 -3.45
N ARG A 64 -27.96 -0.43 -2.79
CA ARG A 64 -27.01 0.53 -3.38
C ARG A 64 -25.70 -0.12 -3.87
N GLY A 65 -25.58 -1.45 -3.87
CA GLY A 65 -24.37 -2.16 -4.32
C GLY A 65 -23.19 -2.15 -3.36
N VAL A 66 -23.40 -1.84 -2.07
CA VAL A 66 -22.33 -1.85 -1.06
C VAL A 66 -22.26 -3.23 -0.39
N PRO A 67 -21.09 -3.92 -0.41
CA PRO A 67 -20.90 -5.21 0.23
C PRO A 67 -20.68 -5.04 1.74
N VAL A 68 -21.76 -4.92 2.51
CA VAL A 68 -21.72 -4.56 3.94
C VAL A 68 -20.88 -5.53 4.76
N TYR A 69 -21.02 -6.83 4.54
CA TYR A 69 -20.26 -7.84 5.29
C TYR A 69 -18.75 -7.75 5.03
N ALA A 70 -18.34 -7.44 3.79
CA ALA A 70 -16.95 -7.21 3.46
C ALA A 70 -16.41 -5.94 4.14
N VAL A 71 -17.19 -4.86 4.13
CA VAL A 71 -16.83 -3.61 4.81
C VAL A 71 -16.71 -3.81 6.32
N LEU A 72 -17.67 -4.52 6.94
CA LEU A 72 -17.64 -4.80 8.38
C LEU A 72 -16.40 -5.63 8.76
N LEU A 73 -16.05 -6.64 7.97
CA LEU A 73 -14.84 -7.43 8.20
C LEU A 73 -13.59 -6.54 8.14
N VAL A 74 -13.45 -5.72 7.10
CA VAL A 74 -12.30 -4.82 6.96
C VAL A 74 -12.23 -3.82 8.11
N LEU A 75 -13.35 -3.25 8.52
CA LEU A 75 -13.41 -2.35 9.67
C LEU A 75 -13.08 -3.06 10.98
N SER A 76 -13.50 -4.31 11.18
CA SER A 76 -13.14 -5.08 12.38
C SER A 76 -11.64 -5.35 12.45
N LEU A 77 -10.99 -5.60 11.31
CA LEU A 77 -9.53 -5.72 11.25
C LEU A 77 -8.82 -4.39 11.57
N SER A 78 -9.43 -3.25 11.23
CA SER A 78 -8.84 -1.94 11.55
C SER A 78 -8.80 -1.66 13.07
N LEU A 79 -9.63 -2.37 13.88
CA LEU A 79 -9.56 -2.30 15.34
C LEU A 79 -8.22 -2.82 15.90
N LEU A 80 -7.47 -3.62 15.13
CA LEU A 80 -6.12 -4.02 15.53
C LEU A 80 -5.17 -2.83 15.70
N SER A 81 -5.49 -1.66 15.12
CA SER A 81 -4.71 -0.44 15.34
C SER A 81 -4.73 0.04 16.80
N PHE A 82 -5.75 -0.32 17.58
CA PHE A 82 -5.78 -0.02 19.02
C PHE A 82 -4.73 -0.78 19.85
N LEU A 83 -4.13 -1.82 19.29
CA LEU A 83 -2.97 -2.48 19.91
C LEU A 83 -1.81 -1.52 20.16
N GLN A 84 -1.75 -0.39 19.42
CA GLN A 84 -0.73 0.64 19.61
C GLN A 84 -0.79 1.35 20.99
N MET A 85 -1.87 1.16 21.74
CA MET A 85 -2.02 1.75 23.09
C MET A 85 -1.16 1.06 24.15
N SER A 86 -0.68 -0.16 23.91
CA SER A 86 0.23 -0.88 24.80
C SER A 86 1.65 -0.92 24.22
N ASN A 87 2.67 -0.66 25.02
CA ASN A 87 4.07 -0.63 24.57
C ASN A 87 4.52 -1.96 23.96
N SER A 88 4.12 -3.09 24.53
CA SER A 88 4.44 -4.42 24.00
C SER A 88 3.72 -4.72 22.67
N ALA A 89 2.48 -4.25 22.54
CA ALA A 89 1.69 -4.46 21.34
C ALA A 89 2.04 -3.49 20.21
N ALA A 90 2.66 -2.35 20.50
CA ALA A 90 3.17 -1.42 19.50
C ALA A 90 4.26 -2.06 18.63
N VAL A 91 5.09 -2.92 19.20
CA VAL A 91 6.11 -3.70 18.47
C VAL A 91 5.43 -4.63 17.47
N VAL A 92 4.40 -5.36 17.89
CA VAL A 92 3.63 -6.26 17.02
C VAL A 92 2.99 -5.50 15.86
N LEU A 93 2.43 -4.31 16.13
CA LEU A 93 1.87 -3.47 15.08
C LEU A 93 2.94 -3.04 14.07
N GLN A 94 4.14 -2.69 14.54
CA GLN A 94 5.25 -2.32 13.65
C GLN A 94 5.64 -3.49 12.74
N TRP A 95 5.60 -4.72 13.23
CA TRP A 95 5.84 -5.92 12.42
C TRP A 95 4.79 -6.06 11.32
N PHE A 96 3.50 -5.85 11.62
CA PHE A 96 2.45 -5.84 10.61
C PHE A 96 2.65 -4.75 9.55
N VAL A 97 3.05 -3.55 9.95
CA VAL A 97 3.36 -2.44 9.03
C VAL A 97 4.50 -2.82 8.09
N ASN A 98 5.58 -3.38 8.62
CA ASN A 98 6.73 -3.83 7.84
C ASN A 98 6.32 -4.95 6.85
N LEU A 99 5.52 -5.92 7.30
CA LEU A 99 5.01 -7.00 6.46
C LEU A 99 4.15 -6.47 5.30
N VAL A 100 3.25 -5.52 5.58
CA VAL A 100 2.39 -4.90 4.55
C VAL A 100 3.25 -4.12 3.56
N THR A 101 4.25 -3.37 4.03
CA THR A 101 5.17 -2.62 3.17
C THR A 101 5.97 -3.55 2.25
N ALA A 102 6.52 -4.62 2.79
CA ALA A 102 7.24 -5.63 2.01
C ALA A 102 6.34 -6.30 0.96
N SER A 103 5.11 -6.67 1.33
CA SER A 103 4.12 -7.25 0.42
C SER A 103 3.79 -6.29 -0.73
N GLN A 104 3.68 -5.00 -0.44
CA GLN A 104 3.40 -3.97 -1.44
C GLN A 104 4.56 -3.82 -2.45
N LEU A 105 5.80 -3.82 -1.97
CA LEU A 105 6.99 -3.77 -2.83
C LEU A 105 7.10 -5.00 -3.75
N ILE A 106 6.81 -6.20 -3.21
CA ILE A 106 6.77 -7.43 -4.00
C ILE A 106 5.67 -7.33 -5.07
N ASN A 107 4.48 -6.85 -4.71
CA ASN A 107 3.38 -6.67 -5.65
C ASN A 107 3.77 -5.73 -6.80
N TYR A 108 4.41 -4.60 -6.53
CA TYR A 108 4.89 -3.69 -7.58
C TYR A 108 5.96 -4.34 -8.46
N SER A 109 6.84 -5.16 -7.88
CA SER A 109 7.83 -5.92 -8.65
C SER A 109 7.16 -6.91 -9.60
N VAL A 110 6.15 -7.64 -9.14
CA VAL A 110 5.36 -8.58 -9.97
C VAL A 110 4.65 -7.84 -11.10
N ILE A 111 4.05 -6.68 -10.82
CA ILE A 111 3.40 -5.86 -11.85
C ILE A 111 4.42 -5.41 -12.90
N ALA A 112 5.62 -4.96 -12.50
CA ALA A 112 6.67 -4.54 -13.42
C ALA A 112 7.15 -5.70 -14.31
N VAL A 113 7.37 -6.89 -13.74
CA VAL A 113 7.74 -8.10 -14.49
C VAL A 113 6.64 -8.51 -15.46
N SER A 114 5.38 -8.51 -15.02
CA SER A 114 4.23 -8.84 -15.85
C SER A 114 4.12 -7.88 -17.05
N TYR A 115 4.34 -6.59 -16.81
CA TYR A 115 4.35 -5.60 -17.87
C TYR A 115 5.50 -5.82 -18.87
N LEU A 116 6.71 -6.14 -18.42
CA LEU A 116 7.83 -6.44 -19.29
C LEU A 116 7.57 -7.68 -20.17
N ARG A 117 6.93 -8.71 -19.60
CA ARG A 117 6.52 -9.90 -20.35
C ARG A 117 5.42 -9.58 -21.37
N PHE A 118 4.44 -8.78 -20.98
CA PHE A 118 3.42 -8.28 -21.91
C PHE A 118 4.04 -7.47 -23.08
N TYR A 119 5.00 -6.60 -22.78
CA TYR A 119 5.72 -5.84 -23.81
C TYR A 119 6.44 -6.75 -24.79
N ALA A 120 7.15 -7.77 -24.29
CA ALA A 120 7.85 -8.75 -25.11
C ALA A 120 6.87 -9.57 -25.99
N ALA A 121 5.74 -9.97 -25.43
CA ALA A 121 4.69 -10.71 -26.15
C ALA A 121 4.09 -9.88 -27.28
N CYS A 122 3.77 -8.60 -27.05
CA CYS A 122 3.28 -7.69 -28.09
C CYS A 122 4.28 -7.58 -29.25
N LYS A 123 5.59 -7.46 -28.91
CA LYS A 123 6.66 -7.39 -29.91
C LYS A 123 6.77 -8.68 -30.73
N ALA A 124 6.67 -9.85 -30.09
CA ALA A 124 6.74 -11.16 -30.73
C ALA A 124 5.55 -11.41 -31.67
N GLN A 125 4.36 -10.91 -31.34
CA GLN A 125 3.15 -11.04 -32.13
C GLN A 125 3.01 -9.97 -33.21
N GLY A 126 3.98 -9.05 -33.36
CA GLY A 126 3.91 -7.96 -34.33
C GLY A 126 2.78 -6.94 -34.06
N LEU A 127 2.25 -6.90 -32.84
CA LEU A 127 1.16 -6.02 -32.48
C LEU A 127 1.63 -4.58 -32.33
N ASP A 128 1.10 -3.67 -33.16
CA ASP A 128 1.44 -2.26 -33.05
C ASP A 128 0.82 -1.69 -31.77
N ARG A 129 1.66 -1.27 -30.84
CA ARG A 129 1.25 -0.70 -29.55
C ARG A 129 0.52 0.65 -29.70
N LYS A 130 0.52 1.25 -30.89
CA LYS A 130 -0.27 2.45 -31.17
C LYS A 130 -1.76 2.19 -31.19
N THR A 131 -2.16 0.92 -31.41
CA THR A 131 -3.57 0.52 -31.39
C THR A 131 -4.13 0.32 -29.99
N LEU A 132 -3.28 0.30 -28.94
CA LEU A 132 -3.71 0.18 -27.56
C LEU A 132 -4.34 1.49 -27.06
N PRO A 133 -5.41 1.41 -26.23
CA PRO A 133 -6.09 2.59 -25.69
C PRO A 133 -5.19 3.53 -24.90
N TYR A 134 -4.15 3.00 -24.28
CA TYR A 134 -3.18 3.77 -23.51
C TYR A 134 -1.76 3.26 -23.71
N ARG A 135 -0.82 4.20 -23.86
CA ARG A 135 0.60 3.93 -23.96
C ARG A 135 1.39 4.87 -23.07
N GLY A 136 2.09 4.32 -22.08
CA GLY A 136 2.98 5.09 -21.22
C GLY A 136 4.21 5.62 -21.98
N PHE A 137 4.71 6.78 -21.55
CA PHE A 137 5.92 7.38 -22.07
C PHE A 137 7.17 6.59 -21.64
N GLY A 138 8.22 6.56 -22.49
CA GLY A 138 9.53 5.98 -22.15
C GLY A 138 9.56 4.47 -21.91
N GLN A 139 8.61 3.69 -22.44
CA GLN A 139 8.57 2.23 -22.30
C GLN A 139 9.51 1.57 -23.34
N PRO A 140 10.27 0.51 -22.98
CA PRO A 140 10.25 -0.29 -21.74
C PRO A 140 11.16 0.23 -20.61
N PHE A 141 11.93 1.29 -20.82
CA PHE A 141 12.94 1.76 -19.87
C PHE A 141 12.35 2.07 -18.49
N MET A 142 11.20 2.74 -18.43
CA MET A 142 10.52 3.06 -17.16
C MET A 142 10.12 1.82 -16.37
N ALA A 143 9.75 0.72 -17.02
CA ALA A 143 9.41 -0.52 -16.35
C ALA A 143 10.64 -1.22 -15.73
N TRP A 144 11.78 -1.17 -16.42
CA TRP A 144 13.05 -1.66 -15.87
C TRP A 144 13.53 -0.82 -14.68
N TYR A 145 13.40 0.51 -14.79
CA TYR A 145 13.74 1.42 -13.70
C TYR A 145 12.86 1.17 -12.46
N ALA A 146 11.55 1.00 -12.66
CA ALA A 146 10.62 0.68 -11.59
C ALA A 146 10.95 -0.68 -10.94
N LEU A 147 11.29 -1.70 -11.75
CA LEU A 147 11.67 -3.02 -11.24
C LEU A 147 12.97 -2.95 -10.42
N ALA A 148 13.99 -2.27 -10.93
CA ALA A 148 15.24 -2.09 -10.21
C ALA A 148 15.03 -1.32 -8.89
N GLY A 149 14.26 -0.24 -8.92
CA GLY A 149 13.94 0.55 -7.73
C GLY A 149 13.17 -0.23 -6.66
N THR A 150 12.13 -0.97 -7.05
CA THR A 150 11.36 -1.79 -6.09
C THR A 150 12.19 -2.94 -5.54
N PHE A 151 13.05 -3.55 -6.36
CA PHE A 151 13.96 -4.60 -5.91
C PHE A 151 14.97 -4.08 -4.88
N VAL A 152 15.65 -2.96 -5.17
CA VAL A 152 16.59 -2.33 -4.23
C VAL A 152 15.87 -1.95 -2.93
N MET A 153 14.69 -1.32 -3.02
CA MET A 153 13.92 -0.92 -1.83
C MET A 153 13.45 -2.11 -0.98
N THR A 154 13.21 -3.28 -1.60
CA THR A 154 12.87 -4.49 -0.85
C THR A 154 14.05 -4.96 0.03
N PHE A 155 15.28 -4.84 -0.46
CA PHE A 155 16.47 -5.17 0.33
C PHE A 155 16.80 -4.10 1.37
N VAL A 156 16.71 -2.83 1.01
CA VAL A 156 16.97 -1.71 1.94
C VAL A 156 15.92 -1.66 3.05
N GLY A 157 14.66 -1.98 2.76
CA GLY A 157 13.60 -2.05 3.78
C GLY A 157 13.77 -3.18 4.80
N GLY A 158 14.63 -4.15 4.51
CA GLY A 158 15.00 -5.26 5.40
C GLY A 158 16.43 -5.15 5.96
N ASP A 159 17.05 -3.98 5.91
CA ASP A 159 18.44 -3.77 6.34
C ASP A 159 18.68 -4.16 7.80
N THR A 160 17.71 -3.93 8.68
CA THR A 160 17.75 -4.31 10.10
C THR A 160 17.94 -5.81 10.31
N VAL A 161 17.49 -6.65 9.38
CA VAL A 161 17.64 -8.11 9.42
C VAL A 161 19.10 -8.54 9.14
N PHE A 162 19.85 -7.72 8.39
CA PHE A 162 21.24 -8.03 8.03
C PHE A 162 22.27 -7.45 9.00
N LEU A 163 21.85 -6.60 9.95
CA LEU A 163 22.75 -6.02 10.94
C LEU A 163 22.99 -7.02 12.08
N PRO A 164 24.28 -7.39 12.37
CA PRO A 164 24.61 -8.25 13.49
C PRO A 164 24.25 -7.53 14.79
N GLY A 165 23.46 -8.17 15.64
CA GLY A 165 22.95 -7.62 16.92
C GLY A 165 21.44 -7.45 17.00
N ASN A 166 20.71 -7.55 15.89
CA ASN A 166 19.23 -7.49 15.89
C ASN A 166 18.55 -8.88 15.89
N TRP A 167 19.33 -9.94 16.05
CA TRP A 167 18.86 -11.34 16.03
C TRP A 167 18.43 -11.85 17.41
N ASP A 168 18.68 -11.07 18.47
CA ASP A 168 18.36 -11.42 19.85
C ASP A 168 16.97 -10.85 20.27
N VAL A 169 15.93 -11.23 19.52
CA VAL A 169 14.53 -10.93 19.90
C VAL A 169 13.72 -12.20 19.89
#